data_18ab65cb15e5cb3c931905e0f2d69f99
#
_entry.id   18ab65cb15e5cb3c931905e0f2d69f99
#
_cell.length_a   1.000
_cell.length_b   1.000
_cell.length_c   1.000
_cell.angle_alpha   90.00
_cell.angle_beta   90.00
_cell.angle_gamma   90.00
#
_symmetry.space_group_name_H-M   'P 1'
#
loop_
_entity.id
_entity.type
_entity.pdbx_description
1 polymer ?
#
loop_
_entity_poly.entity_id
_entity_poly.type
_entity_poly.pdbx_seq_one_letter_code
_entity_poly.pdbx_strand_id
1 'polypeptide(L)'
;MKIALYGMPCAGKSTLMDRITDAKVINGSQELRRICGGSFLELSEEEKHQVRIKYTEYINGLNDEVIVSDGHYSFMETVAFTEADGELYDIFIYLYCSPENLKERYALSEKNGKFAGESIESLRQWQEFEINNLREECHRRNKDFYVVSDNEEEQNKFFDFLSLLREGFSSYDLATDICNQIMEQF
;
A
#
# COMPACT_ATOMS: atom_id res chain seq x y z
N MET A 1 -0.26 -8.34 14.18
CA MET A 1 0.08 -7.03 13.57
C MET A 1 -0.41 -6.99 12.13
N LYS A 2 -1.03 -5.90 11.70
CA LYS A 2 -1.57 -5.74 10.35
C LYS A 2 -0.90 -4.58 9.64
N ILE A 3 -0.36 -4.82 8.46
CA ILE A 3 0.44 -3.88 7.69
C ILE A 3 -0.26 -3.62 6.35
N ALA A 4 -0.52 -2.34 6.04
CA ALA A 4 -0.99 -1.92 4.73
C ALA A 4 0.21 -1.60 3.83
N LEU A 5 0.32 -2.25 2.66
CA LEU A 5 1.27 -1.91 1.61
C LEU A 5 0.55 -1.12 0.51
N TYR A 6 0.69 0.19 0.53
CA TYR A 6 0.07 1.09 -0.44
C TYR A 6 1.07 1.55 -1.51
N GLY A 7 0.57 2.16 -2.54
CA GLY A 7 1.34 2.69 -3.65
C GLY A 7 0.54 2.70 -4.94
N MET A 8 1.02 3.45 -5.92
CA MET A 8 0.33 3.59 -7.20
C MET A 8 0.15 2.26 -7.93
N PRO A 9 -0.81 2.16 -8.86
CA PRO A 9 -0.83 1.05 -9.82
C PRO A 9 0.54 0.90 -10.48
N CYS A 10 0.98 -0.32 -10.76
CA CYS A 10 2.30 -0.65 -11.34
C CYS A 10 3.54 -0.25 -10.51
N ALA A 11 3.40 0.24 -9.28
CA ALA A 11 4.56 0.53 -8.41
C ALA A 11 5.40 -0.71 -8.08
N GLY A 12 4.86 -1.93 -8.25
CA GLY A 12 5.59 -3.17 -7.98
C GLY A 12 5.13 -3.89 -6.72
N LYS A 13 4.02 -3.47 -6.10
CA LYS A 13 3.49 -4.09 -4.86
C LYS A 13 3.38 -5.61 -4.95
N SER A 14 2.74 -6.13 -6.01
CA SER A 14 2.58 -7.59 -6.16
C SER A 14 3.93 -8.31 -6.23
N THR A 15 4.90 -7.76 -6.98
CA THR A 15 6.25 -8.33 -7.07
C THR A 15 6.96 -8.33 -5.71
N LEU A 16 6.79 -7.26 -4.92
CA LEU A 16 7.32 -7.20 -3.57
C LEU A 16 6.65 -8.24 -2.67
N MET A 17 5.32 -8.34 -2.73
CA MET A 17 4.53 -9.25 -1.91
C MET A 17 4.83 -10.72 -2.21
N ASP A 18 5.11 -11.09 -3.47
CA ASP A 18 5.48 -12.46 -3.87
C ASP A 18 6.79 -12.94 -3.23
N ARG A 19 7.61 -12.02 -2.72
CA ARG A 19 8.88 -12.30 -2.03
C ARG A 19 8.74 -12.38 -0.50
N ILE A 20 7.58 -12.03 0.06
CA ILE A 20 7.36 -12.08 1.50
C ILE A 20 7.15 -13.52 1.93
N THR A 21 8.00 -14.00 2.85
CA THR A 21 7.93 -15.37 3.43
C THR A 21 7.53 -15.36 4.91
N ASP A 22 7.74 -14.23 5.58
CA ASP A 22 7.61 -14.10 7.04
C ASP A 22 6.29 -13.48 7.51
N ALA A 23 5.30 -13.34 6.61
CA ALA A 23 3.99 -12.82 6.91
C ALA A 23 2.90 -13.49 6.08
N LYS A 24 1.67 -13.38 6.56
CA LYS A 24 0.48 -13.71 5.77
C LYS A 24 0.25 -12.60 4.75
N VAL A 25 0.34 -12.94 3.47
CA VAL A 25 0.12 -11.99 2.37
C VAL A 25 -1.32 -12.05 1.88
N ILE A 26 -1.96 -10.89 1.76
CA ILE A 26 -3.33 -10.74 1.25
C ILE A 26 -3.32 -9.82 0.03
N ASN A 27 -3.68 -10.37 -1.14
CA ASN A 27 -3.84 -9.57 -2.34
C ASN A 27 -5.20 -8.87 -2.33
N GLY A 28 -5.21 -7.57 -2.06
CA GLY A 28 -6.42 -6.77 -1.89
C GLY A 28 -7.32 -6.81 -3.12
N SER A 29 -6.75 -6.72 -4.32
CA SER A 29 -7.56 -6.73 -5.54
C SER A 29 -8.23 -8.07 -5.82
N GLN A 30 -7.62 -9.19 -5.41
CA GLN A 30 -8.22 -10.52 -5.51
C GLN A 30 -9.34 -10.70 -4.48
N GLU A 31 -9.08 -10.28 -3.24
CA GLU A 31 -10.05 -10.41 -2.16
C GLU A 31 -11.29 -9.50 -2.37
N LEU A 32 -11.10 -8.27 -2.84
CA LEU A 32 -12.23 -7.39 -3.19
C LEU A 32 -13.14 -8.04 -4.25
N ARG A 33 -12.56 -8.68 -5.29
CA ARG A 33 -13.34 -9.43 -6.29
C ARG A 33 -14.06 -10.64 -5.69
N ARG A 34 -13.39 -11.37 -4.79
CA ARG A 34 -14.00 -12.51 -4.11
C ARG A 34 -15.19 -12.08 -3.25
N ILE A 35 -15.05 -10.98 -2.51
CA ILE A 35 -16.10 -10.46 -1.63
C ILE A 35 -17.30 -9.94 -2.42
N CYS A 36 -17.09 -9.23 -3.54
CA CYS A 36 -18.21 -8.74 -4.35
C CYS A 36 -18.82 -9.78 -5.30
N GLY A 37 -18.16 -10.94 -5.46
CA GLY A 37 -18.65 -12.01 -6.34
C GLY A 37 -18.58 -11.68 -7.83
N GLY A 38 -17.81 -10.66 -8.24
CA GLY A 38 -17.75 -10.21 -9.63
C GLY A 38 -16.71 -9.13 -9.89
N SER A 39 -16.98 -8.27 -10.86
CA SER A 39 -16.11 -7.15 -11.21
C SER A 39 -16.29 -5.99 -10.21
N PHE A 40 -15.32 -5.81 -9.32
CA PHE A 40 -15.31 -4.69 -8.37
C PHE A 40 -15.36 -3.32 -9.08
N LEU A 41 -14.77 -3.21 -10.27
CA LEU A 41 -14.72 -1.95 -11.02
C LEU A 41 -16.08 -1.51 -11.57
N GLU A 42 -17.01 -2.44 -11.77
CA GLU A 42 -18.35 -2.17 -12.29
C GLU A 42 -19.35 -1.73 -11.20
N LEU A 43 -18.97 -1.83 -9.94
CA LEU A 43 -19.81 -1.41 -8.82
C LEU A 43 -19.90 0.13 -8.75
N SER A 44 -21.02 0.63 -8.23
CA SER A 44 -21.15 2.03 -7.82
C SER A 44 -20.16 2.38 -6.70
N GLU A 45 -19.89 3.64 -6.48
CA GLU A 45 -18.95 4.06 -5.41
C GLU A 45 -19.47 3.65 -4.01
N GLU A 46 -20.78 3.68 -3.78
CA GLU A 46 -21.35 3.20 -2.52
C GLU A 46 -21.15 1.69 -2.34
N GLU A 47 -21.39 0.89 -3.38
CA GLU A 47 -21.14 -0.56 -3.33
C GLU A 47 -19.65 -0.86 -3.13
N LYS A 48 -18.75 -0.15 -3.81
CA LYS A 48 -17.30 -0.25 -3.60
C LYS A 48 -16.92 0.05 -2.16
N HIS A 49 -17.51 1.08 -1.57
CA HIS A 49 -17.28 1.43 -0.16
C HIS A 49 -17.70 0.29 0.76
N GLN A 50 -18.89 -0.28 0.58
CA GLN A 50 -19.38 -1.41 1.36
C GLN A 50 -18.50 -2.66 1.21
N VAL A 51 -17.99 -2.93 0.00
CA VAL A 51 -17.05 -4.04 -0.24
C VAL A 51 -15.71 -3.81 0.47
N ARG A 52 -15.20 -2.58 0.51
CA ARG A 52 -13.99 -2.23 1.27
C ARG A 52 -14.17 -2.45 2.77
N ILE A 53 -15.30 -2.06 3.33
CA ILE A 53 -15.61 -2.33 4.75
C ILE A 53 -15.60 -3.84 5.03
N LYS A 54 -16.28 -4.64 4.21
CA LYS A 54 -16.26 -6.11 4.35
C LYS A 54 -14.85 -6.70 4.20
N TYR A 55 -14.00 -6.09 3.37
CA TYR A 55 -12.62 -6.49 3.24
C TYR A 55 -11.81 -6.22 4.51
N THR A 56 -11.98 -5.07 5.14
CA THR A 56 -11.33 -4.77 6.42
C THR A 56 -11.83 -5.68 7.54
N GLU A 57 -13.13 -5.99 7.57
CA GLU A 57 -13.71 -6.99 8.50
C GLU A 57 -13.09 -8.37 8.31
N TYR A 58 -12.92 -8.81 7.05
CA TYR A 58 -12.26 -10.08 6.73
C TYR A 58 -10.82 -10.11 7.26
N ILE A 59 -10.01 -9.09 6.98
CA ILE A 59 -8.64 -9.03 7.47
C ILE A 59 -8.61 -8.98 9.01
N ASN A 60 -9.54 -8.26 9.62
CA ASN A 60 -9.61 -8.17 11.07
C ASN A 60 -9.90 -9.52 11.73
N GLY A 61 -10.61 -10.41 11.05
CA GLY A 61 -10.91 -11.76 11.53
C GLY A 61 -9.76 -12.76 11.38
N LEU A 62 -8.66 -12.41 10.71
CA LEU A 62 -7.49 -13.28 10.58
C LEU A 62 -6.65 -13.27 11.86
N ASN A 63 -6.08 -14.43 12.22
CA ASN A 63 -5.32 -14.64 13.46
C ASN A 63 -3.81 -14.84 13.22
N ASP A 64 -3.33 -14.55 12.01
CA ASP A 64 -1.90 -14.62 11.71
C ASP A 64 -1.13 -13.53 12.48
N GLU A 65 0.09 -13.84 12.90
CA GLU A 65 0.92 -12.96 13.74
C GLU A 65 1.28 -11.66 13.02
N VAL A 66 1.69 -11.76 11.76
CA VAL A 66 1.93 -10.63 10.86
C VAL A 66 1.13 -10.83 9.57
N ILE A 67 0.36 -9.82 9.19
CA ILE A 67 -0.44 -9.80 7.96
C ILE A 67 0.00 -8.59 7.13
N VAL A 68 0.34 -8.80 5.88
CA VAL A 68 0.61 -7.74 4.90
C VAL A 68 -0.48 -7.76 3.83
N SER A 69 -1.14 -6.65 3.63
CA SER A 69 -2.22 -6.50 2.66
C SER A 69 -1.92 -5.35 1.71
N ASP A 70 -2.04 -5.58 0.38
CA ASP A 70 -1.86 -4.49 -0.57
C ASP A 70 -3.16 -3.69 -0.79
N GLY A 71 -2.96 -2.41 -1.11
CA GLY A 71 -4.06 -1.50 -1.38
C GLY A 71 -3.63 -0.29 -2.20
N HIS A 72 -4.57 0.61 -2.38
CA HIS A 72 -4.37 1.92 -2.99
C HIS A 72 -5.02 2.99 -2.12
N TYR A 73 -4.32 4.09 -1.90
CA TYR A 73 -4.92 5.23 -1.23
C TYR A 73 -5.96 5.91 -2.12
N SER A 74 -5.62 6.09 -3.40
CA SER A 74 -6.52 6.72 -4.38
C SER A 74 -6.39 6.10 -5.77
N PHE A 75 -7.33 6.43 -6.63
CA PHE A 75 -7.29 6.23 -8.07
C PHE A 75 -7.55 7.58 -8.73
N MET A 76 -6.48 8.32 -9.03
CA MET A 76 -6.54 9.71 -9.47
C MET A 76 -7.30 10.57 -8.45
N GLU A 77 -8.43 11.15 -8.84
CA GLU A 77 -9.25 12.03 -8.00
C GLU A 77 -10.13 11.30 -6.97
N THR A 78 -10.24 9.97 -7.07
CA THR A 78 -11.11 9.18 -6.18
C THR A 78 -10.28 8.57 -5.05
N VAL A 79 -10.51 9.01 -3.82
CA VAL A 79 -9.93 8.42 -2.61
C VAL A 79 -10.57 7.06 -2.35
N ALA A 80 -9.74 6.02 -2.27
CA ALA A 80 -10.14 4.65 -1.98
C ALA A 80 -9.99 4.28 -0.50
N PHE A 81 -9.12 4.98 0.21
CA PHE A 81 -8.92 4.84 1.65
C PHE A 81 -10.20 5.12 2.44
N THR A 82 -10.47 4.32 3.45
CA THR A 82 -11.64 4.44 4.32
C THR A 82 -11.23 4.61 5.79
N GLU A 83 -12.15 5.09 6.63
CA GLU A 83 -11.93 5.12 8.08
C GLU A 83 -11.62 3.72 8.62
N ALA A 84 -12.27 2.68 8.06
CA ALA A 84 -12.05 1.30 8.45
C ALA A 84 -10.61 0.83 8.14
N ASP A 85 -9.99 1.29 7.05
CA ASP A 85 -8.57 1.05 6.78
C ASP A 85 -7.69 1.70 7.84
N GLY A 86 -7.98 2.95 8.18
CA GLY A 86 -7.25 3.70 9.20
C GLY A 86 -7.28 3.05 10.58
N GLU A 87 -8.40 2.43 10.95
CA GLU A 87 -8.56 1.73 12.23
C GLU A 87 -7.91 0.34 12.21
N LEU A 88 -7.96 -0.35 11.07
CA LEU A 88 -7.54 -1.75 10.95
C LEU A 88 -6.02 -1.93 11.06
N TYR A 89 -5.27 -1.13 10.29
CA TYR A 89 -3.84 -1.35 10.15
C TYR A 89 -3.04 -0.68 11.27
N ASP A 90 -2.01 -1.38 11.73
CA ASP A 90 -1.07 -0.89 12.73
C ASP A 90 0.03 -0.05 12.09
N ILE A 91 0.46 -0.44 10.88
CA ILE A 91 1.55 0.15 10.12
C ILE A 91 1.11 0.37 8.67
N PHE A 92 1.46 1.54 8.12
CA PHE A 92 1.27 1.84 6.71
C PHE A 92 2.62 1.99 6.02
N ILE A 93 2.80 1.27 4.92
CA ILE A 93 4.00 1.35 4.09
C ILE A 93 3.57 1.80 2.69
N TYR A 94 4.19 2.83 2.17
CA TYR A 94 3.98 3.28 0.81
C TYR A 94 5.15 2.86 -0.08
N LEU A 95 4.89 2.04 -1.08
CA LEU A 95 5.89 1.68 -2.09
C LEU A 95 5.96 2.78 -3.14
N TYR A 96 7.03 3.56 -3.06
CA TYR A 96 7.35 4.61 -4.03
C TYR A 96 8.03 4.01 -5.25
N CYS A 97 7.60 4.46 -6.42
CA CYS A 97 8.23 4.16 -7.69
C CYS A 97 8.39 5.48 -8.45
N SER A 98 9.56 5.77 -9.02
CA SER A 98 9.76 7.05 -9.70
C SER A 98 8.70 7.28 -10.79
N PRO A 99 8.25 8.52 -11.01
CA PRO A 99 7.26 8.84 -12.03
C PRO A 99 7.70 8.39 -13.43
N GLU A 100 9.01 8.40 -13.72
CA GLU A 100 9.61 7.92 -14.95
C GLU A 100 9.38 6.41 -15.11
N ASN A 101 9.73 5.62 -14.09
CA ASN A 101 9.51 4.18 -14.07
C ASN A 101 8.02 3.83 -14.14
N LEU A 102 7.17 4.55 -13.44
CA LEU A 102 5.71 4.35 -13.52
C LEU A 102 5.20 4.57 -14.93
N LYS A 103 5.63 5.62 -15.60
CA LYS A 103 5.21 5.91 -16.97
C LYS A 103 5.61 4.79 -17.94
N GLU A 104 6.83 4.27 -17.82
CA GLU A 104 7.28 3.13 -18.61
C GLU A 104 6.44 1.87 -18.33
N ARG A 105 6.20 1.57 -17.05
CA ARG A 105 5.40 0.42 -16.64
C ARG A 105 3.94 0.53 -17.08
N TYR A 106 3.36 1.73 -17.10
CA TYR A 106 2.00 1.94 -17.61
C TYR A 106 1.93 1.70 -19.13
N ALA A 107 2.93 2.13 -19.89
CA ALA A 107 2.97 1.89 -21.33
C ALA A 107 3.02 0.39 -21.68
N LEU A 108 3.56 -0.44 -20.80
CA LEU A 108 3.65 -1.90 -20.96
C LEU A 108 2.48 -2.67 -20.35
N SER A 109 1.64 -2.01 -19.57
CA SER A 109 0.58 -2.67 -18.80
C SER A 109 -0.75 -2.70 -19.56
N GLU A 110 -1.24 -3.87 -19.92
CA GLU A 110 -2.58 -4.02 -20.51
C GLU A 110 -3.69 -3.53 -19.55
N LYS A 111 -3.55 -3.84 -18.25
CA LYS A 111 -4.55 -3.48 -17.23
C LYS A 111 -4.57 -1.99 -16.88
N ASN A 112 -3.39 -1.35 -16.83
CA ASN A 112 -3.21 0.02 -16.38
C ASN A 112 -2.79 0.99 -17.48
N GLY A 113 -2.80 0.56 -18.74
CA GLY A 113 -2.44 1.37 -19.91
C GLY A 113 -3.24 2.67 -20.05
N LYS A 114 -4.41 2.76 -19.42
CA LYS A 114 -5.18 4.01 -19.33
C LYS A 114 -4.41 5.16 -18.68
N PHE A 115 -3.40 4.89 -17.85
CA PHE A 115 -2.54 5.88 -17.21
C PHE A 115 -1.28 6.20 -18.03
N ALA A 116 -1.02 5.51 -19.15
CA ALA A 116 0.16 5.74 -19.98
C ALA A 116 0.21 7.15 -20.60
N GLY A 117 -0.95 7.81 -20.73
CA GLY A 117 -1.08 9.19 -21.20
C GLY A 117 -0.68 10.26 -20.18
N GLU A 118 -0.57 9.90 -18.90
CA GLU A 118 -0.26 10.84 -17.84
C GLU A 118 1.15 11.42 -17.99
N SER A 119 1.30 12.69 -17.65
CA SER A 119 2.61 13.33 -17.62
C SER A 119 3.41 12.88 -16.40
N ILE A 120 4.74 12.97 -16.46
CA ILE A 120 5.61 12.71 -15.30
C ILE A 120 5.22 13.60 -14.13
N GLU A 121 4.90 14.86 -14.41
CA GLU A 121 4.46 15.82 -13.39
C GLU A 121 3.13 15.42 -12.74
N SER A 122 2.14 14.97 -13.55
CA SER A 122 0.86 14.48 -13.03
C SER A 122 1.06 13.25 -12.12
N LEU A 123 1.93 12.32 -12.51
CA LEU A 123 2.26 11.14 -11.71
C LEU A 123 2.97 11.51 -10.41
N ARG A 124 3.88 12.49 -10.45
CA ARG A 124 4.55 13.01 -9.25
C ARG A 124 3.55 13.62 -8.28
N GLN A 125 2.70 14.52 -8.76
CA GLN A 125 1.67 15.17 -7.94
C GLN A 125 0.69 14.15 -7.34
N TRP A 126 0.33 13.12 -8.08
CA TRP A 126 -0.52 12.06 -7.55
C TRP A 126 0.18 11.30 -6.41
N GLN A 127 1.45 10.92 -6.56
CA GLN A 127 2.20 10.24 -5.48
C GLN A 127 2.38 11.14 -4.25
N GLU A 128 2.72 12.40 -4.45
CA GLU A 128 2.85 13.38 -3.36
C GLU A 128 1.53 13.54 -2.61
N PHE A 129 0.42 13.60 -3.33
CA PHE A 129 -0.92 13.63 -2.74
C PHE A 129 -1.16 12.39 -1.87
N GLU A 130 -0.91 11.18 -2.39
CA GLU A 130 -1.12 9.94 -1.63
C GLU A 130 -0.22 9.87 -0.39
N ILE A 131 1.07 10.17 -0.52
CA ILE A 131 2.04 10.12 0.59
C ILE A 131 1.68 11.12 1.69
N ASN A 132 1.38 12.37 1.31
CA ASN A 132 1.06 13.41 2.29
C ASN A 132 -0.23 13.11 3.04
N ASN A 133 -1.28 12.69 2.35
CA ASN A 133 -2.54 12.33 3.00
C ASN A 133 -2.41 11.09 3.89
N LEU A 134 -1.71 10.05 3.45
CA LEU A 134 -1.45 8.88 4.30
C LEU A 134 -0.65 9.24 5.55
N ARG A 135 0.35 10.10 5.41
CA ARG A 135 1.13 10.61 6.56
C ARG A 135 0.24 11.33 7.56
N GLU A 136 -0.65 12.21 7.09
CA GLU A 136 -1.60 12.93 7.95
C GLU A 136 -2.59 11.96 8.63
N GLU A 137 -3.13 11.00 7.89
CA GLU A 137 -4.03 9.97 8.43
C GLU A 137 -3.35 9.12 9.51
N CYS A 138 -2.10 8.71 9.28
CA CYS A 138 -1.33 7.95 10.25
C CYS A 138 -1.00 8.79 11.49
N HIS A 139 -0.57 10.04 11.32
CA HIS A 139 -0.30 10.95 12.42
C HIS A 139 -1.56 11.17 13.28
N ARG A 140 -2.71 11.41 12.66
CA ARG A 140 -3.99 11.60 13.35
C ARG A 140 -4.40 10.41 14.20
N ARG A 141 -4.04 9.19 13.77
CA ARG A 141 -4.40 7.92 14.42
C ARG A 141 -3.27 7.32 15.28
N ASN A 142 -2.15 8.01 15.40
CA ASN A 142 -0.95 7.48 16.05
C ASN A 142 -0.52 6.11 15.50
N LYS A 143 -0.45 6.02 14.16
CA LYS A 143 0.00 4.84 13.41
C LYS A 143 1.35 5.13 12.78
N ASP A 144 2.16 4.07 12.60
CA ASP A 144 3.44 4.19 11.93
C ASP A 144 3.27 4.29 10.41
N PHE A 145 4.04 5.16 9.77
CA PHE A 145 4.04 5.37 8.33
C PHE A 145 5.47 5.39 7.78
N TYR A 146 5.73 4.59 6.75
CA TYR A 146 7.02 4.47 6.09
C TYR A 146 6.87 4.55 4.58
N VAL A 147 7.88 5.12 3.92
CA VAL A 147 8.00 5.10 2.46
C VAL A 147 9.19 4.21 2.11
N VAL A 148 8.97 3.25 1.23
CA VAL A 148 9.98 2.32 0.72
C VAL A 148 10.06 2.50 -0.79
N SER A 149 11.25 2.72 -1.35
CA SER A 149 11.39 2.82 -2.79
C SER A 149 11.44 1.45 -3.46
N ASP A 150 11.25 1.44 -4.77
CA ASP A 150 11.27 0.21 -5.58
C ASP A 150 12.70 -0.29 -5.92
N ASN A 151 13.75 0.27 -5.29
CA ASN A 151 15.11 -0.24 -5.41
C ASN A 151 15.35 -1.46 -4.49
N GLU A 152 16.29 -2.32 -4.89
CA GLU A 152 16.53 -3.59 -4.23
C GLU A 152 17.04 -3.44 -2.78
N GLU A 153 17.86 -2.43 -2.51
CA GLU A 153 18.41 -2.20 -1.18
C GLU A 153 17.32 -1.88 -0.16
N GLU A 154 16.40 -0.97 -0.50
CA GLU A 154 15.30 -0.60 0.38
C GLU A 154 14.28 -1.71 0.52
N GLN A 155 14.02 -2.49 -0.54
CA GLN A 155 13.19 -3.68 -0.44
C GLN A 155 13.79 -4.72 0.50
N ASN A 156 15.10 -4.90 0.52
CA ASN A 156 15.75 -5.81 1.47
C ASN A 156 15.59 -5.33 2.90
N LYS A 157 15.76 -4.03 3.17
CA LYS A 157 15.46 -3.43 4.50
C LYS A 157 14.01 -3.68 4.93
N PHE A 158 13.07 -3.62 4.00
CA PHE A 158 11.67 -3.94 4.28
C PHE A 158 11.48 -5.41 4.70
N PHE A 159 12.16 -6.37 4.06
CA PHE A 159 12.09 -7.78 4.48
C PHE A 159 12.74 -8.01 5.84
N ASP A 160 13.88 -7.39 6.11
CA ASP A 160 14.52 -7.43 7.44
C ASP A 160 13.58 -6.87 8.51
N PHE A 161 12.90 -5.77 8.21
CA PHE A 161 11.88 -5.18 9.08
C PHE A 161 10.74 -6.17 9.39
N LEU A 162 10.20 -6.88 8.39
CA LEU A 162 9.14 -7.88 8.61
C LEU A 162 9.63 -9.04 9.50
N SER A 163 10.86 -9.52 9.28
CA SER A 163 11.45 -10.58 10.08
C SER A 163 11.59 -10.18 11.55
N LEU A 164 12.05 -8.96 11.81
CA LEU A 164 12.21 -8.43 13.15
C LEU A 164 10.87 -8.19 13.87
N LEU A 165 9.84 -7.74 13.14
CA LEU A 165 8.48 -7.64 13.70
C LEU A 165 7.95 -8.99 14.15
N ARG A 166 8.22 -10.04 13.38
CA ARG A 166 7.85 -11.42 13.74
C ARG A 166 8.60 -11.92 14.98
N GLU A 167 9.84 -11.50 15.18
CA GLU A 167 10.63 -11.78 16.38
C GLU A 167 10.19 -10.99 17.62
N GLY A 168 9.19 -10.11 17.48
CA GLY A 168 8.60 -9.34 18.57
C GLY A 168 9.29 -7.99 18.84
N PHE A 169 10.15 -7.52 17.94
CA PHE A 169 10.68 -6.16 18.02
C PHE A 169 9.59 -5.13 17.74
N SER A 170 9.61 -3.99 18.43
CA SER A 170 8.66 -2.94 18.16
C SER A 170 9.00 -2.19 16.86
N SER A 171 8.00 -1.73 16.14
CA SER A 171 8.18 -0.93 14.94
C SER A 171 8.99 0.35 15.21
N TYR A 172 8.86 0.93 16.40
CA TYR A 172 9.57 2.14 16.82
C TYR A 172 11.09 1.96 16.84
N ASP A 173 11.58 0.82 17.34
CA ASP A 173 13.03 0.54 17.45
C ASP A 173 13.67 0.33 16.07
N LEU A 174 12.90 -0.11 15.08
CA LEU A 174 13.35 -0.41 13.71
C LEU A 174 13.24 0.80 12.77
N ALA A 175 12.29 1.67 13.05
CA ALA A 175 11.93 2.80 12.18
C ALA A 175 13.04 3.83 12.07
N THR A 176 13.84 3.99 13.10
CA THR A 176 14.86 5.04 13.17
C THR A 176 15.94 4.87 12.09
N ASP A 177 16.26 3.63 11.71
CA ASP A 177 17.27 3.37 10.68
C ASP A 177 16.73 3.41 9.25
N ILE A 178 15.48 3.03 9.04
CA ILE A 178 14.88 2.95 7.69
C ILE A 178 14.29 4.29 7.25
N CYS A 179 13.63 5.02 8.16
CA CYS A 179 12.92 6.25 7.82
C CYS A 179 13.77 7.50 7.72
N ASN A 180 14.85 7.60 8.48
CA ASN A 180 15.66 8.82 8.49
C ASN A 180 16.35 9.08 7.13
N GLN A 181 16.58 8.05 6.32
CA GLN A 181 17.24 8.20 5.01
C GLN A 181 16.27 8.60 3.89
N ILE A 182 14.98 8.32 4.02
CA ILE A 182 13.98 8.58 2.96
C ILE A 182 13.22 9.87 3.22
N MET A 183 12.97 10.21 4.48
CA MET A 183 12.25 11.44 4.86
C MET A 183 13.01 12.74 4.56
N GLU A 184 14.32 12.69 4.35
CA GLU A 184 15.14 13.83 3.93
C GLU A 184 14.98 14.17 2.44
N GLN A 185 14.32 13.32 1.64
CA GLN A 185 14.12 13.52 0.20
C GLN A 185 12.72 14.05 -0.16
N PHE A 186 11.81 14.15 0.79
CA PHE A 186 10.45 14.66 0.68
C PHE A 186 10.16 15.66 1.81
#